data_aba715fdb67e5a765053f4647abf67de
#
_entry.id   aba715fdb67e5a765053f4647abf67de
#
_cell.length_a   1.000
_cell.length_b   1.000
_cell.length_c   1.000
_cell.angle_alpha   90.00
_cell.angle_beta   90.00
_cell.angle_gamma   90.00
#
_symmetry.space_group_name_H-M   'P 1'
#
loop_
_entity.id
_entity.type
_entity.pdbx_description
1 polymer ?
#
loop_
_entity_poly.entity_id
_entity_poly.type
_entity_poly.pdbx_seq_one_letter_code
_entity_poly.pdbx_strand_id
1 'polypeptide(L)'
;MRLDGLYGNEALKARLSAAFDSGRVAHSYLLSGPDGSGKHTLARSMAAAMQCTGRGELPCGVCTACRKVLSGQHPDVITVNDPEHKLIAVDVIRRMRADMFVRPNEGQRKIYILDQDMGEPSQNALLKILEEPPDYGVFLILTANAEKLLATIRSRSGNCFRRSRRRRPFPRCESSSRSAPKRSCGPRSCGRAAISDRPPRS
;
A
#
# COMPACT_ATOMS: atom_id res chain seq x y z
N MET A 1 -1.49 13.77 -6.70
CA MET A 1 -1.70 12.35 -6.38
C MET A 1 -2.24 12.20 -4.95
N ARG A 2 -3.39 11.51 -4.78
CA ARG A 2 -3.97 11.21 -3.46
C ARG A 2 -3.24 10.04 -2.82
N LEU A 3 -2.63 10.28 -1.66
CA LEU A 3 -1.92 9.26 -0.87
C LEU A 3 -2.59 9.16 0.51
N ASP A 4 -3.91 8.92 0.48
CA ASP A 4 -4.71 8.73 1.68
C ASP A 4 -4.19 7.50 2.46
N GLY A 5 -3.94 7.66 3.74
CA GLY A 5 -3.34 6.60 4.57
C GLY A 5 -1.81 6.60 4.65
N LEU A 6 -1.12 7.44 3.88
CA LEU A 6 0.32 7.64 4.04
C LEU A 6 0.59 8.91 4.85
N TYR A 7 0.98 8.76 6.08
CA TYR A 7 1.29 9.89 6.96
C TYR A 7 2.76 10.30 6.88
N GLY A 8 3.01 11.59 6.71
CA GLY A 8 4.35 12.18 6.63
C GLY A 8 5.01 12.00 5.25
N ASN A 9 6.27 12.45 5.16
CA ASN A 9 7.11 12.45 3.95
C ASN A 9 6.51 13.24 2.77
N GLU A 10 6.16 14.50 3.05
CA GLU A 10 5.55 15.40 2.07
C GLU A 10 6.43 15.61 0.82
N ALA A 11 7.76 15.61 0.99
CA ALA A 11 8.69 15.71 -0.12
C ALA A 11 8.54 14.54 -1.12
N LEU A 12 8.33 13.32 -0.63
CA LEU A 12 8.08 12.17 -1.49
C LEU A 12 6.74 12.30 -2.20
N LYS A 13 5.68 12.68 -1.46
CA LYS A 13 4.35 12.86 -2.05
C LYS A 13 4.39 13.87 -3.18
N ALA A 14 5.07 15.01 -2.98
CA ALA A 14 5.24 16.03 -3.99
C ALA A 14 6.00 15.50 -5.23
N ARG A 15 7.09 14.74 -5.02
CA ARG A 15 7.84 14.14 -6.13
C ARG A 15 7.04 13.12 -6.92
N LEU A 16 6.30 12.25 -6.24
CA LEU A 16 5.42 11.28 -6.89
C LEU A 16 4.30 11.98 -7.64
N SER A 17 3.63 12.96 -7.03
CA SER A 17 2.61 13.77 -7.73
C SER A 17 3.16 14.38 -9.00
N ALA A 18 4.30 15.05 -8.94
CA ALA A 18 4.91 15.67 -10.12
C ALA A 18 5.26 14.64 -11.21
N ALA A 19 5.76 13.45 -10.84
CA ALA A 19 6.07 12.38 -11.78
C ALA A 19 4.79 11.84 -12.46
N PHE A 20 3.72 11.63 -11.72
CA PHE A 20 2.45 11.16 -12.26
C PHE A 20 1.76 12.23 -13.11
N ASP A 21 1.78 13.49 -12.67
CA ASP A 21 1.16 14.63 -13.39
C ASP A 21 1.88 14.90 -14.72
N SER A 22 3.20 14.67 -14.78
CA SER A 22 3.99 14.77 -16.01
C SER A 22 3.92 13.53 -16.92
N GLY A 23 3.22 12.47 -16.51
CA GLY A 23 3.16 11.19 -17.24
C GLY A 23 4.47 10.41 -17.25
N ARG A 24 5.53 10.90 -16.59
CA ARG A 24 6.85 10.26 -16.52
C ARG A 24 6.93 9.23 -15.41
N VAL A 25 6.26 8.11 -15.62
CA VAL A 25 6.29 6.99 -14.69
C VAL A 25 7.49 6.12 -15.01
N ALA A 26 8.36 5.92 -14.03
CA ALA A 26 9.52 5.02 -14.19
C ALA A 26 9.09 3.55 -14.23
N HIS A 27 9.89 2.72 -14.89
CA HIS A 27 9.64 1.27 -14.97
C HIS A 27 9.92 0.53 -13.65
N SER A 28 10.69 1.11 -12.75
CA SER A 28 10.95 0.50 -11.45
C SER A 28 11.04 1.50 -10.33
N TYR A 29 10.48 1.14 -9.18
CA TYR A 29 10.51 1.92 -7.95
C TYR A 29 10.98 1.04 -6.80
N LEU A 30 11.91 1.55 -6.02
CA LEU A 30 12.38 0.91 -4.80
C LEU A 30 11.74 1.58 -3.57
N LEU A 31 10.92 0.85 -2.86
CA LEU A 31 10.24 1.30 -1.65
C LEU A 31 10.90 0.67 -0.43
N SER A 32 11.81 1.40 0.22
CA SER A 32 12.51 0.89 1.40
C SER A 32 12.00 1.53 2.68
N GLY A 33 11.85 0.73 3.73
CA GLY A 33 11.43 1.20 5.04
C GLY A 33 11.15 0.07 6.00
N PRO A 34 11.16 0.36 7.32
CA PRO A 34 10.86 -0.65 8.33
C PRO A 34 9.45 -1.21 8.16
N ASP A 35 9.19 -2.36 8.77
CA ASP A 35 7.85 -2.92 8.77
C ASP A 35 6.87 -1.97 9.43
N GLY A 36 5.63 -1.93 8.94
CA GLY A 36 4.62 -0.95 9.36
C GLY A 36 4.86 0.48 8.87
N SER A 37 5.86 0.75 8.01
CA SER A 37 6.10 2.11 7.47
C SER A 37 5.08 2.58 6.43
N GLY A 38 4.16 1.70 6.00
CA GLY A 38 3.17 2.00 4.97
C GLY A 38 3.68 1.76 3.54
N LYS A 39 4.80 1.03 3.34
CA LYS A 39 5.33 0.73 2.01
C LYS A 39 4.34 -0.04 1.12
N HIS A 40 3.58 -0.99 1.69
CA HIS A 40 2.53 -1.73 0.97
C HIS A 40 1.36 -0.82 0.56
N THR A 41 0.92 0.04 1.48
CA THR A 41 -0.13 1.04 1.18
C THR A 41 0.32 1.97 0.07
N LEU A 42 1.57 2.43 0.12
CA LEU A 42 2.14 3.26 -0.92
C LEU A 42 2.20 2.53 -2.26
N ALA A 43 2.71 1.28 -2.29
CA ALA A 43 2.78 0.48 -3.51
C ALA A 43 1.39 0.28 -4.14
N ARG A 44 0.39 -0.07 -3.34
CA ARG A 44 -1.00 -0.20 -3.82
C ARG A 44 -1.58 1.11 -4.33
N SER A 45 -1.33 2.23 -3.64
CA SER A 45 -1.79 3.56 -4.09
C SER A 45 -1.10 3.97 -5.40
N MET A 46 0.20 3.68 -5.56
CA MET A 46 0.91 3.91 -6.81
C MET A 46 0.35 3.04 -7.94
N ALA A 47 0.14 1.75 -7.69
CA ALA A 47 -0.47 0.84 -8.67
C ALA A 47 -1.87 1.31 -9.06
N ALA A 48 -2.70 1.73 -8.10
CA ALA A 48 -4.02 2.28 -8.37
C ALA A 48 -3.96 3.57 -9.21
N ALA A 49 -2.98 4.44 -8.96
CA ALA A 49 -2.77 5.64 -9.75
C ALA A 49 -2.37 5.34 -11.20
N MET A 50 -1.52 4.32 -11.41
CA MET A 50 -1.06 3.88 -12.73
C MET A 50 -2.16 3.23 -13.57
N GLN A 51 -3.14 2.60 -12.93
CA GLN A 51 -4.28 1.94 -13.58
C GLN A 51 -5.53 2.82 -13.62
N CYS A 52 -5.47 4.01 -13.01
CA CYS A 52 -6.65 4.86 -12.88
C CYS A 52 -7.13 5.38 -14.24
N THR A 53 -8.41 5.17 -14.52
CA THR A 53 -9.09 5.69 -15.72
C THR A 53 -9.89 6.96 -15.44
N GLY A 54 -9.92 7.42 -14.19
CA GLY A 54 -10.61 8.64 -13.78
C GLY A 54 -9.86 9.91 -14.20
N ARG A 55 -10.61 11.02 -14.31
CA ARG A 55 -10.05 12.35 -14.56
C ARG A 55 -9.82 13.07 -13.23
N GLY A 56 -8.75 13.83 -13.10
CA GLY A 56 -8.41 14.61 -11.91
C GLY A 56 -7.32 13.97 -11.06
N GLU A 57 -7.44 14.08 -9.73
CA GLU A 57 -6.43 13.54 -8.83
C GLU A 57 -6.34 12.02 -8.87
N LEU A 58 -5.12 11.51 -9.03
CA LEU A 58 -4.82 10.08 -9.10
C LEU A 58 -4.32 9.54 -7.74
N PRO A 59 -4.73 8.33 -7.34
CA PRO A 59 -5.86 7.55 -7.84
C PRO A 59 -7.20 8.20 -7.47
N CYS A 60 -8.21 8.11 -8.32
CA CYS A 60 -9.53 8.67 -8.00
C CYS A 60 -10.27 7.87 -6.91
N GLY A 61 -9.90 6.61 -6.69
CA GLY A 61 -10.47 5.72 -5.67
C GLY A 61 -11.86 5.13 -6.02
N VAL A 62 -12.55 5.69 -7.02
CA VAL A 62 -13.94 5.32 -7.34
C VAL A 62 -14.11 4.54 -8.65
N CYS A 63 -13.18 4.68 -9.61
CA CYS A 63 -13.25 3.92 -10.86
C CYS A 63 -13.04 2.41 -10.64
N THR A 64 -13.49 1.60 -11.58
CA THR A 64 -13.40 0.14 -11.48
C THR A 64 -11.96 -0.35 -11.31
N ALA A 65 -11.01 0.23 -12.06
CA ALA A 65 -9.60 -0.10 -11.93
C ALA A 65 -9.06 0.19 -10.53
N CYS A 66 -9.31 1.40 -9.98
CA CYS A 66 -8.88 1.73 -8.62
C CYS A 66 -9.47 0.78 -7.58
N ARG A 67 -10.77 0.46 -7.67
CA ARG A 67 -11.41 -0.48 -6.73
C ARG A 67 -10.80 -1.87 -6.82
N LYS A 68 -10.58 -2.40 -8.02
CA LYS A 68 -9.92 -3.71 -8.23
C LYS A 68 -8.50 -3.73 -7.65
N VAL A 69 -7.71 -2.68 -7.88
CA VAL A 69 -6.33 -2.61 -7.33
C VAL A 69 -6.34 -2.53 -5.81
N LEU A 70 -7.19 -1.68 -5.23
CA LEU A 70 -7.26 -1.51 -3.78
C LEU A 70 -7.78 -2.77 -3.07
N SER A 71 -8.67 -3.54 -3.71
CA SER A 71 -9.14 -4.85 -3.22
C SER A 71 -8.17 -6.01 -3.53
N GLY A 72 -7.10 -5.77 -4.28
CA GLY A 72 -6.14 -6.81 -4.67
C GLY A 72 -6.63 -7.77 -5.75
N GLN A 73 -7.66 -7.38 -6.52
CA GLN A 73 -8.32 -8.23 -7.53
C GLN A 73 -8.06 -7.78 -8.98
N HIS A 74 -7.10 -6.88 -9.19
CA HIS A 74 -6.79 -6.41 -10.54
C HIS A 74 -5.87 -7.40 -11.26
N PRO A 75 -6.23 -7.92 -12.47
CA PRO A 75 -5.46 -8.95 -13.16
C PRO A 75 -4.04 -8.51 -13.54
N ASP A 76 -3.87 -7.21 -13.83
CA ASP A 76 -2.58 -6.66 -14.25
C ASP A 76 -1.75 -6.07 -13.08
N VAL A 77 -2.18 -6.28 -11.84
CA VAL A 77 -1.44 -5.89 -10.63
C VAL A 77 -1.18 -7.14 -9.80
N ILE A 78 0.03 -7.66 -9.92
CA ILE A 78 0.42 -8.95 -9.38
C ILE A 78 1.35 -8.75 -8.19
N THR A 79 0.95 -9.22 -7.01
CA THR A 79 1.84 -9.27 -5.85
C THR A 79 2.65 -10.57 -5.90
N VAL A 80 3.95 -10.43 -5.97
CA VAL A 80 4.90 -11.55 -6.00
C VAL A 80 5.43 -11.78 -4.60
N ASN A 81 5.07 -12.90 -4.03
CA ASN A 81 5.57 -13.40 -2.76
C ASN A 81 5.79 -14.91 -2.83
N ASP A 82 6.59 -15.42 -1.95
CA ASP A 82 6.86 -16.86 -1.81
C ASP A 82 6.59 -17.24 -0.35
N PRO A 83 5.37 -17.72 -0.04
CA PRO A 83 4.98 -18.02 1.32
C PRO A 83 5.73 -19.22 1.93
N GLU A 84 6.30 -20.07 1.09
CA GLU A 84 7.05 -21.26 1.53
C GLU A 84 8.48 -20.92 1.96
N HIS A 85 9.01 -19.80 1.50
CA HIS A 85 10.38 -19.40 1.75
C HIS A 85 10.49 -18.00 2.36
N LYS A 86 11.56 -17.75 3.13
CA LYS A 86 11.88 -16.41 3.65
C LYS A 86 12.25 -15.39 2.57
N LEU A 87 12.79 -15.87 1.46
CA LEU A 87 13.26 -15.08 0.34
C LEU A 87 12.57 -15.57 -0.92
N ILE A 88 12.23 -14.69 -1.82
CA ILE A 88 11.65 -15.07 -3.11
C ILE A 88 12.62 -15.99 -3.85
N ALA A 89 12.16 -17.19 -4.20
CA ALA A 89 12.94 -18.16 -4.95
C ALA A 89 13.20 -17.66 -6.40
N VAL A 90 14.31 -18.08 -6.98
CA VAL A 90 14.71 -17.63 -8.32
C VAL A 90 13.70 -18.05 -9.41
N ASP A 91 13.03 -19.20 -9.21
CA ASP A 91 12.04 -19.70 -10.15
C ASP A 91 10.74 -18.89 -10.15
N VAL A 92 10.40 -18.26 -9.02
CA VAL A 92 9.29 -17.31 -8.96
C VAL A 92 9.60 -16.09 -9.82
N ILE A 93 10.82 -15.55 -9.74
CA ILE A 93 11.28 -14.43 -10.56
C ILE A 93 11.34 -14.81 -12.05
N ARG A 94 11.77 -16.03 -12.38
CA ARG A 94 11.78 -16.53 -13.77
C ARG A 94 10.36 -16.62 -14.36
N ARG A 95 9.42 -17.15 -13.58
CA ARG A 95 7.99 -17.21 -13.98
C ARG A 95 7.41 -15.80 -14.17
N MET A 96 7.66 -14.90 -13.23
CA MET A 96 7.28 -13.50 -13.34
C MET A 96 7.86 -12.86 -14.61
N ARG A 97 9.14 -13.16 -14.96
CA ARG A 97 9.77 -12.67 -16.17
C ARG A 97 9.03 -13.15 -17.43
N ALA A 98 8.69 -14.43 -17.50
CA ALA A 98 7.95 -14.99 -18.65
C ALA A 98 6.57 -14.33 -18.79
N ASP A 99 5.88 -14.13 -17.67
CA ASP A 99 4.57 -13.50 -17.64
C ASP A 99 4.63 -12.00 -18.01
N MET A 100 5.72 -11.31 -17.69
CA MET A 100 5.88 -9.88 -18.00
C MET A 100 5.77 -9.55 -19.49
N PHE A 101 6.17 -10.46 -20.38
CA PHE A 101 6.07 -10.27 -21.83
C PHE A 101 4.66 -10.47 -22.39
N VAL A 102 3.75 -10.98 -21.59
CA VAL A 102 2.32 -11.04 -21.93
C VAL A 102 1.72 -9.66 -21.68
N ARG A 103 1.04 -9.11 -22.68
CA ARG A 103 0.40 -7.78 -22.57
C ARG A 103 -0.62 -7.73 -21.44
N PRO A 104 -0.85 -6.53 -20.85
CA PRO A 104 -1.91 -6.33 -19.86
C PRO A 104 -3.29 -6.74 -20.41
N ASN A 105 -4.16 -7.24 -19.53
CA ASN A 105 -5.52 -7.66 -19.88
C ASN A 105 -6.51 -6.49 -19.92
N GLU A 106 -6.56 -5.71 -18.87
CA GLU A 106 -7.55 -4.64 -18.67
C GLU A 106 -6.91 -3.26 -18.57
N GLY A 107 -5.68 -3.21 -18.05
CA GLY A 107 -4.97 -1.98 -17.77
C GLY A 107 -4.03 -1.54 -18.88
N GLN A 108 -3.49 -0.33 -18.74
CA GLN A 108 -2.44 0.17 -19.64
C GLN A 108 -1.05 -0.36 -19.24
N ARG A 109 -0.89 -0.81 -18.00
CA ARG A 109 0.38 -1.24 -17.44
C ARG A 109 0.25 -2.57 -16.72
N LYS A 110 1.31 -3.36 -16.75
CA LYS A 110 1.44 -4.59 -15.97
C LYS A 110 2.38 -4.31 -14.80
N ILE A 111 1.87 -4.44 -13.58
CA ILE A 111 2.55 -3.98 -12.36
C ILE A 111 2.85 -5.17 -11.48
N TYR A 112 4.11 -5.34 -11.12
CA TYR A 112 4.55 -6.36 -10.17
C TYR A 112 4.98 -5.70 -8.87
N ILE A 113 4.36 -6.12 -7.77
CA ILE A 113 4.72 -5.72 -6.41
C ILE A 113 5.51 -6.85 -5.78
N LEU A 114 6.82 -6.66 -5.67
CA LEU A 114 7.72 -7.61 -5.01
C LEU A 114 7.69 -7.34 -3.51
N ASP A 115 6.97 -8.18 -2.78
CA ASP A 115 6.61 -7.94 -1.37
C ASP A 115 7.47 -8.70 -0.37
N GLN A 116 8.62 -9.18 -0.81
CA GLN A 116 9.52 -9.98 0.00
C GLN A 116 10.97 -9.73 -0.41
N ASP A 117 11.90 -9.88 0.55
CA ASP A 117 13.33 -9.79 0.26
C ASP A 117 13.77 -10.92 -0.70
N MET A 118 14.80 -10.66 -1.46
CA MET A 118 15.33 -11.57 -2.49
C MET A 118 16.77 -11.96 -2.19
N GLY A 119 17.09 -13.23 -2.39
CA GLY A 119 18.48 -13.70 -2.41
C GLY A 119 19.25 -13.19 -3.63
N GLU A 120 20.56 -13.27 -3.59
CA GLU A 120 21.43 -12.80 -4.69
C GLU A 120 21.11 -13.45 -6.05
N PRO A 121 20.81 -14.77 -6.15
CA PRO A 121 20.42 -15.38 -7.42
C PRO A 121 19.12 -14.82 -7.98
N SER A 122 18.13 -14.53 -7.12
CA SER A 122 16.85 -13.95 -7.51
C SER A 122 17.02 -12.48 -7.94
N GLN A 123 17.89 -11.73 -7.26
CA GLN A 123 18.24 -10.37 -7.64
C GLN A 123 18.92 -10.31 -9.02
N ASN A 124 19.84 -11.22 -9.30
CA ASN A 124 20.50 -11.33 -10.61
C ASN A 124 19.50 -11.69 -11.73
N ALA A 125 18.53 -12.54 -11.44
CA ALA A 125 17.46 -12.86 -12.38
C ALA A 125 16.55 -11.64 -12.65
N LEU A 126 16.30 -10.82 -11.63
CA LEU A 126 15.51 -9.58 -11.75
C LEU A 126 16.23 -8.51 -12.57
N LEU A 127 17.55 -8.38 -12.46
CA LEU A 127 18.33 -7.39 -13.22
C LEU A 127 18.07 -7.52 -14.72
N LYS A 128 17.98 -8.75 -15.25
CA LYS A 128 17.75 -9.00 -16.68
C LYS A 128 16.43 -8.41 -17.20
N ILE A 129 15.43 -8.26 -16.31
CA ILE A 129 14.14 -7.66 -16.66
C ILE A 129 14.21 -6.13 -16.51
N LEU A 130 14.93 -5.66 -15.49
CA LEU A 130 15.08 -4.23 -15.23
C LEU A 130 15.95 -3.53 -16.28
N GLU A 131 16.77 -4.28 -17.01
CA GLU A 131 17.59 -3.77 -18.10
C GLU A 131 16.77 -3.46 -19.36
N GLU A 132 15.86 -4.35 -19.70
CA GLU A 132 15.02 -4.25 -20.89
C GLU A 132 13.56 -4.55 -20.54
N PRO A 133 12.91 -3.68 -19.75
CA PRO A 133 11.51 -3.86 -19.42
C PRO A 133 10.63 -3.53 -20.63
N PRO A 134 9.52 -4.24 -20.84
CA PRO A 134 8.53 -3.80 -21.83
C PRO A 134 7.92 -2.45 -21.40
N ASP A 135 7.51 -1.64 -22.38
CA ASP A 135 7.00 -0.26 -22.14
C ASP A 135 5.85 -0.18 -21.14
N TYR A 136 5.05 -1.23 -21.07
CA TYR A 136 3.93 -1.34 -20.14
C TYR A 136 4.31 -1.93 -18.78
N GLY A 137 5.55 -2.39 -18.60
CA GLY A 137 5.99 -3.07 -17.39
C GLY A 137 6.41 -2.10 -16.28
N VAL A 138 5.94 -2.34 -15.07
CA VAL A 138 6.35 -1.58 -13.87
C VAL A 138 6.63 -2.51 -12.71
N PHE A 139 7.74 -2.25 -12.00
CA PHE A 139 8.15 -3.00 -10.82
C PHE A 139 8.13 -2.11 -9.57
N LEU A 140 7.46 -2.58 -8.53
CA LEU A 140 7.44 -1.97 -7.22
C LEU A 140 8.16 -2.91 -6.25
N ILE A 141 9.42 -2.62 -5.92
CA ILE A 141 10.26 -3.46 -5.07
C ILE A 141 10.15 -2.96 -3.64
N LEU A 142 9.62 -3.80 -2.75
CA LEU A 142 9.48 -3.49 -1.33
C LEU A 142 10.59 -4.18 -0.55
N THR A 143 11.28 -3.44 0.29
CA THR A 143 12.31 -4.02 1.18
C THR A 143 12.35 -3.29 2.52
N ALA A 144 12.73 -4.01 3.56
CA ALA A 144 13.01 -3.39 4.85
C ALA A 144 14.35 -2.63 4.84
N ASN A 145 15.32 -3.11 4.08
CA ASN A 145 16.65 -2.52 3.97
C ASN A 145 17.17 -2.52 2.53
N ALA A 146 17.29 -1.33 1.94
CA ALA A 146 17.78 -1.15 0.59
C ALA A 146 19.27 -1.59 0.41
N GLU A 147 20.04 -1.66 1.49
CA GLU A 147 21.45 -2.05 1.42
C GLU A 147 21.64 -3.55 1.13
N LYS A 148 20.62 -4.37 1.39
CA LYS A 148 20.60 -5.80 1.03
C LYS A 148 20.44 -6.05 -0.47
N LEU A 149 20.02 -5.03 -1.22
CA LEU A 149 19.88 -5.14 -2.66
C LEU A 149 21.18 -4.76 -3.36
N LEU A 150 21.44 -5.45 -4.47
CA LEU A 150 22.58 -5.15 -5.32
C LEU A 150 22.59 -3.68 -5.75
N ALA A 151 23.78 -3.08 -5.79
CA ALA A 151 23.95 -1.68 -6.20
C ALA A 151 23.38 -1.41 -7.60
N THR A 152 23.44 -2.42 -8.47
CA THR A 152 22.87 -2.39 -9.83
C THR A 152 21.36 -2.29 -9.84
N ILE A 153 20.64 -2.97 -8.95
CA ILE A 153 19.18 -2.81 -8.81
C ILE A 153 18.86 -1.40 -8.30
N ARG A 154 19.60 -0.93 -7.30
CA ARG A 154 19.39 0.40 -6.72
C ARG A 154 19.61 1.53 -7.72
N SER A 155 20.61 1.42 -8.58
CA SER A 155 20.91 2.44 -9.60
C SER A 155 19.87 2.49 -10.73
N ARG A 156 19.27 1.32 -11.09
CA ARG A 156 18.24 1.21 -12.12
C ARG A 156 16.83 1.49 -11.60
N SER A 157 16.65 1.43 -10.27
CA SER A 157 15.37 1.79 -9.65
C SER A 157 15.32 3.31 -9.43
N GLY A 158 14.59 4.00 -10.29
CA GLY A 158 14.63 5.45 -10.43
C GLY A 158 14.15 6.29 -9.25
N ASN A 159 13.50 5.70 -8.24
CA ASN A 159 13.04 6.42 -7.07
C ASN A 159 13.15 5.54 -5.82
N CYS A 160 14.10 5.87 -4.96
CA CYS A 160 14.25 5.21 -3.67
C CYS A 160 13.45 5.97 -2.61
N PHE A 161 12.47 5.30 -2.00
CA PHE A 161 11.75 5.82 -0.84
C PHE A 161 12.40 5.29 0.44
N ARG A 162 12.97 6.19 1.25
CA ARG A 162 13.44 5.88 2.59
C ARG A 162 12.66 6.70 3.60
N ARG A 163 11.80 6.06 4.38
CA ARG A 163 11.16 6.70 5.53
C ARG A 163 12.13 6.67 6.70
N SER A 164 12.62 7.83 7.14
CA SER A 164 13.30 7.94 8.43
C SER A 164 12.26 7.73 9.54
N ARG A 165 12.64 6.99 10.59
CA ARG A 165 11.84 6.84 11.80
C ARG A 165 11.73 8.21 12.51
N ARG A 166 10.80 9.06 12.13
CA ARG A 166 10.28 10.04 13.06
C ARG A 166 9.12 9.37 13.79
N ARG A 167 9.37 8.87 14.99
CA ARG A 167 8.32 8.55 15.95
C ARG A 167 7.51 9.82 16.12
N ARG A 168 6.29 9.88 15.60
CA ARG A 168 5.30 10.77 16.19
C ARG A 168 4.95 10.15 17.53
N PRO A 169 5.09 10.87 18.66
CA PRO A 169 4.47 10.43 19.87
C PRO A 169 2.97 10.33 19.58
N PHE A 170 2.39 9.16 19.81
CA PHE A 170 0.94 9.04 19.95
C PHE A 170 0.53 10.11 20.97
N PRO A 171 -0.48 10.97 20.69
CA PRO A 171 -1.05 11.79 21.73
C PRO A 171 -1.50 10.81 22.83
N ARG A 172 -0.84 10.87 23.99
CA ARG A 172 -1.35 10.22 25.17
C ARG A 172 -2.75 10.76 25.34
N CYS A 173 -3.73 9.87 25.37
CA CYS A 173 -5.03 10.17 25.89
C CYS A 173 -4.77 10.50 27.38
N GLU A 174 -4.58 11.79 27.69
CA GLU A 174 -4.63 12.25 29.06
C GLU A 174 -6.05 11.96 29.54
N SER A 175 -6.17 10.90 30.31
CA SER A 175 -7.32 10.69 31.17
C SER A 175 -7.36 11.90 32.11
N SER A 176 -8.10 12.92 31.73
CA SER A 176 -8.45 14.01 32.61
C SER A 176 -9.35 13.43 33.71
N SER A 177 -8.73 13.02 34.81
CA SER A 177 -9.38 12.85 36.07
C SER A 177 -9.90 14.22 36.56
N ARG A 178 -11.03 14.66 36.00
CA ARG A 178 -11.81 15.71 36.62
C ARG A 178 -12.64 15.08 37.70
N SER A 179 -12.20 15.27 38.92
CA SER A 179 -12.96 15.12 40.17
C SER A 179 -14.34 15.75 40.02
N ALA A 180 -15.37 14.92 39.92
CA ALA A 180 -16.74 15.37 40.04
C ALA A 180 -17.07 15.63 41.51
N PRO A 181 -17.71 16.75 41.88
CA PRO A 181 -18.12 16.99 43.25
C PRO A 181 -19.27 16.05 43.63
N LYS A 182 -19.15 15.39 44.75
CA LYS A 182 -20.21 14.59 45.39
C LYS A 182 -21.43 15.47 45.63
N ARG A 183 -22.51 15.27 44.89
CA ARG A 183 -23.85 15.75 45.26
C ARG A 183 -24.59 14.61 45.96
N SER A 184 -24.86 14.85 47.22
CA SER A 184 -25.74 14.06 48.08
C SER A 184 -27.13 13.99 47.45
N CYS A 185 -27.60 12.78 47.18
CA CYS A 185 -28.98 12.52 46.79
C CYS A 185 -29.64 11.76 47.94
N GLY A 186 -30.54 12.42 48.63
CA GLY A 186 -31.40 11.83 49.64
C GLY A 186 -32.51 10.97 49.03
N PRO A 187 -33.14 10.12 49.82
CA PRO A 187 -34.08 9.11 49.36
C PRO A 187 -35.51 9.65 49.32
N ARG A 188 -36.23 9.50 48.21
CA ARG A 188 -37.72 9.47 48.16
C ARG A 188 -38.16 8.69 46.91
N SER A 189 -38.75 7.67 47.19
CA SER A 189 -40.11 7.15 47.13
C SER A 189 -40.53 6.53 45.80
N CYS A 190 -40.60 5.24 45.83
CA CYS A 190 -41.68 4.32 45.46
C CYS A 190 -42.83 4.89 44.61
N GLY A 191 -43.04 4.30 43.44
CA GLY A 191 -44.24 4.48 42.62
C GLY A 191 -44.41 3.26 41.68
N ARG A 192 -45.21 2.29 42.13
CA ARG A 192 -45.70 1.15 41.32
C ARG A 192 -46.74 1.60 40.32
N ALA A 193 -46.75 1.01 39.13
CA ALA A 193 -47.89 0.61 38.32
C ALA A 193 -47.30 -0.11 37.09
N ALA A 194 -47.38 -1.37 36.90
CA ALA A 194 -48.49 -2.28 36.65
C ALA A 194 -49.02 -2.20 35.21
N ILE A 195 -48.71 -3.25 34.45
CA ILE A 195 -49.62 -4.17 33.70
C ILE A 195 -50.04 -3.74 32.28
N SER A 196 -49.78 -4.64 31.38
CA SER A 196 -50.54 -5.27 30.28
C SER A 196 -50.20 -4.66 28.91
N ASP A 197 -50.20 -5.32 27.77
CA ASP A 197 -50.57 -6.68 27.43
C ASP A 197 -50.05 -7.00 26.03
N ARG A 198 -49.99 -8.23 25.69
CA ARG A 198 -49.59 -8.92 24.46
C ARG A 198 -50.79 -9.09 23.54
N PRO A 199 -50.62 -9.75 22.36
CA PRO A 199 -50.53 -9.35 20.96
C PRO A 199 -51.89 -9.61 20.20
N PRO A 200 -52.07 -9.85 18.91
CA PRO A 200 -51.47 -10.86 18.04
C PRO A 200 -51.35 -10.52 16.52
N ARG A 201 -50.57 -11.33 15.87
CA ARG A 201 -50.69 -11.97 14.54
C ARG A 201 -51.69 -11.43 13.49
N SER A 202 -51.19 -11.22 12.33
CA SER A 202 -51.52 -11.92 11.06
C SER A 202 -50.51 -11.55 9.98
#